data_02f453e5c94b525fbb3817c4db17a72a
#
_entry.id   02f453e5c94b525fbb3817c4db17a72a
#
_cell.length_a   1.000
_cell.length_b   1.000
_cell.length_c   1.000
_cell.angle_alpha   90.00
_cell.angle_beta   90.00
_cell.angle_gamma   90.00
#
_symmetry.space_group_name_H-M   'P 1'
#
loop_
_entity.id
_entity.type
_entity.pdbx_description
1 polymer ?
#
loop_
_entity_poly.entity_id
_entity_poly.type
_entity_poly.pdbx_seq_one_letter_code
_entity_poly.pdbx_strand_id
1 'polypeptide(L)'
;MKNPHVIPLSRAGAEVLAALLLCVAPAAAQPVIAPAHYANVQLADPAQEASARALMETLRCLVCQGQSIADSDADMAADMRALVRERIERGEKPASIRDWLVARYGDYVTYDPPLTGLTWPLWLAPILLLGVGGWIARSSFRRRKR
;
A
#
# COMPACT_ATOMS: atom_id res chain seq x y z
N MET A 1 -32.97 51.99 -41.28
CA MET A 1 -33.12 50.80 -40.38
C MET A 1 -31.94 49.90 -40.66
N LYS A 2 -30.94 49.86 -39.73
CA LYS A 2 -29.64 49.22 -39.94
C LYS A 2 -29.68 47.79 -39.34
N ASN A 3 -29.19 46.81 -40.10
CA ASN A 3 -29.11 45.42 -39.77
C ASN A 3 -28.19 45.14 -38.58
N PRO A 4 -28.51 44.17 -37.72
CA PRO A 4 -27.64 43.76 -36.65
C PRO A 4 -26.41 43.01 -37.20
N HIS A 5 -25.25 43.36 -36.65
CA HIS A 5 -23.97 42.73 -36.94
C HIS A 5 -23.98 41.27 -36.53
N VAL A 6 -23.99 40.39 -37.51
CA VAL A 6 -23.61 38.98 -37.33
C VAL A 6 -22.09 38.95 -37.26
N ILE A 7 -21.53 38.70 -36.07
CA ILE A 7 -20.11 38.49 -35.88
C ILE A 7 -19.77 37.11 -36.46
N PRO A 8 -18.91 37.00 -37.49
CA PRO A 8 -18.50 35.71 -38.01
C PRO A 8 -17.63 35.02 -36.91
N LEU A 9 -18.09 33.91 -36.42
CA LEU A 9 -17.25 33.02 -35.58
C LEU A 9 -16.00 32.69 -36.40
N SER A 10 -14.84 33.22 -35.97
CA SER A 10 -13.59 33.00 -36.66
C SER A 10 -13.29 31.49 -36.62
N ARG A 11 -12.77 30.96 -37.74
CA ARG A 11 -12.36 29.54 -37.87
C ARG A 11 -11.51 29.07 -36.67
N ALA A 12 -10.72 29.97 -36.07
CA ALA A 12 -9.94 29.73 -34.89
C ALA A 12 -10.78 29.35 -33.65
N GLY A 13 -12.00 29.89 -33.47
CA GLY A 13 -12.89 29.55 -32.38
C GLY A 13 -13.48 28.13 -32.50
N ALA A 14 -13.77 27.69 -33.73
CA ALA A 14 -14.29 26.38 -34.01
C ALA A 14 -13.24 25.27 -33.78
N GLU A 15 -11.98 25.54 -34.10
CA GLU A 15 -10.86 24.60 -33.90
C GLU A 15 -10.52 24.46 -32.42
N VAL A 16 -10.57 25.51 -31.61
CA VAL A 16 -10.36 25.45 -30.17
C VAL A 16 -11.49 24.67 -29.49
N LEU A 17 -12.73 24.82 -29.93
CA LEU A 17 -13.87 24.07 -29.37
C LEU A 17 -13.79 22.58 -29.72
N ALA A 18 -13.36 22.26 -30.96
CA ALA A 18 -13.14 20.89 -31.41
C ALA A 18 -11.97 20.20 -30.64
N ALA A 19 -10.89 20.97 -30.37
CA ALA A 19 -9.77 20.46 -29.57
C ALA A 19 -10.14 20.20 -28.09
N LEU A 20 -11.01 21.03 -27.51
CA LEU A 20 -11.48 20.83 -26.12
C LEU A 20 -12.40 19.60 -25.99
N LEU A 21 -13.18 19.29 -27.04
CA LEU A 21 -14.07 18.12 -27.05
C LEU A 21 -13.34 16.78 -27.23
N LEU A 22 -12.13 16.79 -27.79
CA LEU A 22 -11.31 15.57 -27.95
C LEU A 22 -10.55 15.19 -26.67
N CYS A 23 -10.47 16.08 -25.66
CA CYS A 23 -9.81 15.78 -24.38
C CYS A 23 -10.69 15.02 -23.36
N VAL A 24 -11.94 14.75 -23.69
CA VAL A 24 -12.78 13.84 -22.88
C VAL A 24 -12.43 12.40 -23.27
N ALA A 25 -11.26 11.94 -22.85
CA ALA A 25 -10.96 10.51 -22.87
C ALA A 25 -12.02 9.81 -22.01
N PRO A 26 -12.71 8.76 -22.52
CA PRO A 26 -13.60 7.97 -21.68
C PRO A 26 -12.73 7.43 -20.52
N ALA A 27 -13.07 7.80 -19.29
CA ALA A 27 -12.52 7.14 -18.12
C ALA A 27 -12.84 5.65 -18.33
N ALA A 28 -11.81 4.87 -18.69
CA ALA A 28 -11.97 3.43 -18.80
C ALA A 28 -12.49 2.97 -17.44
N ALA A 29 -13.76 2.53 -17.41
CA ALA A 29 -14.35 1.95 -16.23
C ALA A 29 -13.42 0.82 -15.82
N GLN A 30 -12.77 0.97 -14.68
CA GLN A 30 -11.96 -0.09 -14.13
C GLN A 30 -12.91 -1.28 -13.94
N PRO A 31 -12.54 -2.49 -14.38
CA PRO A 31 -13.40 -3.64 -14.16
C PRO A 31 -13.67 -3.70 -12.66
N VAL A 32 -14.94 -3.57 -12.28
CA VAL A 32 -15.38 -3.92 -10.93
C VAL A 32 -15.04 -5.40 -10.82
N ILE A 33 -13.93 -5.70 -10.14
CA ILE A 33 -13.54 -7.07 -9.85
C ILE A 33 -14.70 -7.61 -9.02
N ALA A 34 -15.47 -8.52 -9.59
CA ALA A 34 -16.50 -9.24 -8.84
C ALA A 34 -15.83 -9.78 -7.57
N PRO A 35 -16.47 -9.70 -6.39
CA PRO A 35 -15.86 -10.13 -5.14
C PRO A 35 -15.26 -11.52 -5.36
N ALA A 36 -13.94 -11.58 -5.28
CA ALA A 36 -13.22 -12.78 -5.63
C ALA A 36 -13.72 -13.92 -4.74
N HIS A 37 -13.92 -15.09 -5.31
CA HIS A 37 -14.51 -16.26 -4.62
C HIS A 37 -13.88 -16.50 -3.24
N TYR A 38 -12.58 -16.29 -3.12
CA TYR A 38 -11.82 -16.48 -1.88
C TYR A 38 -11.76 -15.28 -0.92
N ALA A 39 -12.52 -14.21 -1.16
CA ALA A 39 -12.52 -13.05 -0.25
C ALA A 39 -12.88 -13.44 1.19
N ASN A 40 -13.93 -14.29 1.34
CA ASN A 40 -14.45 -14.74 2.63
C ASN A 40 -14.60 -16.28 2.70
N VAL A 41 -14.09 -17.01 1.70
CA VAL A 41 -14.10 -18.47 1.64
C VAL A 41 -12.69 -18.99 1.85
N GLN A 42 -12.54 -19.96 2.74
CA GLN A 42 -11.24 -20.58 3.04
C GLN A 42 -10.85 -21.57 1.92
N LEU A 43 -9.57 -21.82 1.79
CA LEU A 43 -9.06 -22.85 0.90
C LEU A 43 -9.46 -24.24 1.37
N ALA A 44 -9.63 -25.16 0.43
CA ALA A 44 -9.99 -26.56 0.73
C ALA A 44 -8.88 -27.31 1.51
N ASP A 45 -7.62 -26.96 1.26
CA ASP A 45 -6.46 -27.50 1.98
C ASP A 45 -6.20 -26.68 3.25
N PRO A 46 -6.33 -27.26 4.45
CA PRO A 46 -6.10 -26.57 5.72
C PRO A 46 -4.66 -26.07 5.88
N ALA A 47 -3.66 -26.74 5.30
CA ALA A 47 -2.26 -26.32 5.39
C ALA A 47 -2.01 -25.07 4.53
N GLN A 48 -2.62 -25.02 3.34
CA GLN A 48 -2.58 -23.83 2.49
C GLN A 48 -3.33 -22.65 3.13
N GLU A 49 -4.51 -22.90 3.71
CA GLU A 49 -5.26 -21.85 4.41
C GLU A 49 -4.50 -21.30 5.62
N ALA A 50 -3.85 -22.16 6.41
CA ALA A 50 -3.00 -21.72 7.52
C ALA A 50 -1.84 -20.83 7.03
N SER A 51 -1.22 -21.18 5.92
CA SER A 51 -0.16 -20.38 5.29
C SER A 51 -0.68 -19.04 4.76
N ALA A 52 -1.88 -19.06 4.13
CA ALA A 52 -2.55 -17.86 3.64
C ALA A 52 -2.87 -16.91 4.80
N ARG A 53 -3.47 -17.43 5.86
CA ARG A 53 -3.85 -16.66 7.05
C ARG A 53 -2.63 -16.05 7.73
N ALA A 54 -1.57 -16.84 7.95
CA ALA A 54 -0.33 -16.33 8.52
C ALA A 54 0.27 -15.18 7.70
N LEU A 55 0.23 -15.26 6.35
CA LEU A 55 0.66 -14.15 5.50
C LEU A 55 -0.28 -12.95 5.64
N MET A 56 -1.61 -13.15 5.60
CA MET A 56 -2.60 -12.07 5.71
C MET A 56 -2.51 -11.28 7.02
N GLU A 57 -2.12 -11.93 8.13
CA GLU A 57 -1.89 -11.30 9.42
C GLU A 57 -0.68 -10.35 9.41
N THR A 58 0.29 -10.55 8.50
CA THR A 58 1.46 -9.68 8.33
C THR A 58 1.25 -8.53 7.34
N LEU A 59 0.12 -8.51 6.64
CA LEU A 59 -0.17 -7.52 5.62
C LEU A 59 -1.17 -6.48 6.13
N ARG A 60 -0.88 -5.20 5.88
CA ARG A 60 -1.77 -4.08 6.22
C ARG A 60 -2.84 -3.89 5.16
N CYS A 61 -4.04 -3.63 5.62
CA CYS A 61 -5.07 -3.04 4.78
C CYS A 61 -4.74 -1.57 4.51
N LEU A 62 -4.65 -1.18 3.25
CA LEU A 62 -4.19 0.16 2.86
C LEU A 62 -5.20 1.28 3.17
N VAL A 63 -6.47 0.95 3.39
CA VAL A 63 -7.57 1.91 3.65
C VAL A 63 -8.20 1.75 5.04
N CYS A 64 -7.65 0.88 5.91
CA CYS A 64 -8.31 0.42 7.13
C CYS A 64 -7.55 0.83 8.40
N GLN A 65 -7.17 2.06 8.58
CA GLN A 65 -6.56 2.59 9.82
C GLN A 65 -5.48 1.68 10.47
N GLY A 66 -4.72 0.94 9.66
CA GLY A 66 -3.62 0.10 10.11
C GLY A 66 -4.00 -1.33 10.52
N GLN A 67 -5.23 -1.79 10.33
CA GLN A 67 -5.62 -3.19 10.54
C GLN A 67 -4.96 -4.13 9.53
N SER A 68 -4.81 -5.41 9.91
CA SER A 68 -4.39 -6.45 8.96
C SER A 68 -5.50 -6.74 7.95
N ILE A 69 -5.13 -7.28 6.79
CA ILE A 69 -6.16 -7.75 5.82
C ILE A 69 -6.89 -8.99 6.33
N ALA A 70 -6.34 -9.70 7.33
CA ALA A 70 -7.02 -10.82 7.99
C ALA A 70 -8.20 -10.35 8.86
N ASP A 71 -8.09 -9.16 9.48
CA ASP A 71 -9.03 -8.67 10.50
C ASP A 71 -9.95 -7.56 10.00
N SER A 72 -9.73 -7.07 8.78
CA SER A 72 -10.50 -5.95 8.23
C SER A 72 -11.68 -6.43 7.38
N ASP A 73 -12.83 -5.77 7.58
CA ASP A 73 -14.05 -5.99 6.79
C ASP A 73 -14.15 -5.11 5.54
N ALA A 74 -13.14 -4.26 5.26
CA ALA A 74 -13.16 -3.41 4.09
C ALA A 74 -13.07 -4.23 2.78
N ASP A 75 -13.74 -3.76 1.72
CA ASP A 75 -13.75 -4.41 0.42
C ASP A 75 -12.35 -4.65 -0.13
N MET A 76 -11.44 -3.66 0.01
CA MET A 76 -10.04 -3.82 -0.39
C MET A 76 -9.33 -4.94 0.38
N ALA A 77 -9.61 -5.12 1.67
CA ALA A 77 -9.05 -6.22 2.44
C ALA A 77 -9.58 -7.57 1.94
N ALA A 78 -10.86 -7.62 1.57
CA ALA A 78 -11.49 -8.79 0.96
C ALA A 78 -10.81 -9.18 -0.36
N ASP A 79 -10.57 -8.20 -1.24
CA ASP A 79 -9.87 -8.42 -2.51
C ASP A 79 -8.42 -8.89 -2.31
N MET A 80 -7.72 -8.31 -1.34
CA MET A 80 -6.36 -8.74 -1.01
C MET A 80 -6.33 -10.15 -0.41
N ARG A 81 -7.29 -10.52 0.43
CA ARG A 81 -7.43 -11.89 0.95
C ARG A 81 -7.64 -12.90 -0.18
N ALA A 82 -8.52 -12.56 -1.13
CA ALA A 82 -8.75 -13.41 -2.30
C ALA A 82 -7.49 -13.61 -3.12
N LEU A 83 -6.75 -12.54 -3.41
CA LEU A 83 -5.49 -12.58 -4.15
C LEU A 83 -4.46 -13.47 -3.45
N VAL A 84 -4.32 -13.36 -2.13
CA VAL A 84 -3.38 -14.18 -1.35
C VAL A 84 -3.75 -15.65 -1.45
N ARG A 85 -5.03 -16.00 -1.24
CA ARG A 85 -5.51 -17.38 -1.32
C ARG A 85 -5.33 -17.99 -2.69
N GLU A 86 -5.73 -17.28 -3.75
CA GLU A 86 -5.55 -17.74 -5.13
C GLU A 86 -4.08 -18.03 -5.48
N ARG A 87 -3.16 -17.21 -5.02
CA ARG A 87 -1.74 -17.41 -5.28
C ARG A 87 -1.17 -18.58 -4.50
N ILE A 88 -1.57 -18.75 -3.23
CA ILE A 88 -1.16 -19.90 -2.43
C ILE A 88 -1.74 -21.20 -2.99
N GLU A 89 -2.98 -21.20 -3.44
CA GLU A 89 -3.60 -22.35 -4.10
C GLU A 89 -2.82 -22.77 -5.36
N ARG A 90 -2.30 -21.80 -6.11
CA ARG A 90 -1.40 -22.06 -7.26
C ARG A 90 0.00 -22.51 -6.87
N GLY A 91 0.31 -22.65 -5.59
CA GLY A 91 1.59 -23.11 -5.07
C GLY A 91 2.66 -22.02 -4.96
N GLU A 92 2.29 -20.73 -5.03
CA GLU A 92 3.24 -19.65 -4.79
C GLU A 92 3.65 -19.60 -3.32
N LYS A 93 4.92 -19.29 -3.06
CA LYS A 93 5.44 -19.16 -1.69
C LYS A 93 4.95 -17.85 -1.05
N PRO A 94 4.55 -17.85 0.24
CA PRO A 94 4.10 -16.65 0.95
C PRO A 94 5.09 -15.47 0.85
N ALA A 95 6.39 -15.73 0.91
CA ALA A 95 7.42 -14.72 0.78
C ALA A 95 7.38 -14.02 -0.59
N SER A 96 7.21 -14.77 -1.69
CA SER A 96 7.13 -14.20 -3.04
C SER A 96 5.87 -13.35 -3.22
N ILE A 97 4.76 -13.77 -2.62
CA ILE A 97 3.50 -13.00 -2.64
C ILE A 97 3.68 -11.68 -1.89
N ARG A 98 4.29 -11.71 -0.71
CA ARG A 98 4.61 -10.51 0.07
C ARG A 98 5.51 -9.56 -0.73
N ASP A 99 6.60 -10.06 -1.30
CA ASP A 99 7.56 -9.26 -2.07
C ASP A 99 6.88 -8.60 -3.27
N TRP A 100 5.98 -9.31 -3.94
CA TRP A 100 5.18 -8.75 -5.04
C TRP A 100 4.24 -7.63 -4.55
N LEU A 101 3.59 -7.82 -3.40
CA LEU A 101 2.71 -6.80 -2.81
C LEU A 101 3.51 -5.55 -2.40
N VAL A 102 4.70 -5.73 -1.80
CA VAL A 102 5.60 -4.62 -1.47
C VAL A 102 6.05 -3.88 -2.73
N ALA A 103 6.43 -4.59 -3.78
CA ALA A 103 6.81 -3.97 -5.05
C ALA A 103 5.65 -3.19 -5.71
N ARG A 104 4.40 -3.61 -5.50
CA ARG A 104 3.20 -3.00 -6.09
C ARG A 104 2.64 -1.83 -5.30
N TYR A 105 2.63 -1.94 -3.97
CA TYR A 105 1.96 -1.01 -3.05
C TYR A 105 2.92 -0.27 -2.10
N GLY A 106 4.21 -0.60 -2.14
CA GLY A 106 5.24 -0.04 -1.27
C GLY A 106 5.33 -0.73 0.09
N ASP A 107 6.37 -0.35 0.86
CA ASP A 107 6.70 -0.97 2.15
C ASP A 107 5.57 -0.85 3.19
N TYR A 108 4.66 0.10 3.02
CA TYR A 108 3.54 0.31 3.94
C TYR A 108 2.56 -0.87 3.99
N VAL A 109 2.56 -1.74 2.97
CA VAL A 109 1.66 -2.91 2.90
C VAL A 109 2.02 -4.00 3.90
N THR A 110 3.21 -3.97 4.50
CA THR A 110 3.65 -4.96 5.50
C THR A 110 3.92 -4.32 6.85
N TYR A 111 3.73 -5.09 7.93
CA TYR A 111 4.16 -4.69 9.28
C TYR A 111 5.66 -4.92 9.51
N ASP A 112 6.32 -5.74 8.68
CA ASP A 112 7.74 -5.99 8.77
C ASP A 112 8.52 -4.81 8.18
N PRO A 113 9.19 -3.98 9.00
CA PRO A 113 9.95 -2.87 8.48
C PRO A 113 11.15 -3.40 7.68
N PRO A 114 11.35 -2.94 6.43
CA PRO A 114 12.50 -3.36 5.66
C PRO A 114 13.77 -2.85 6.33
N LEU A 115 14.76 -3.74 6.53
CA LEU A 115 16.11 -3.37 6.97
C LEU A 115 16.88 -2.78 5.79
N THR A 116 16.49 -1.57 5.38
CA THR A 116 17.17 -0.84 4.30
C THR A 116 18.28 0.05 4.85
N GLY A 117 19.19 0.51 3.98
CA GLY A 117 20.22 1.47 4.35
C GLY A 117 19.70 2.79 4.95
N LEU A 118 18.39 3.08 4.77
CA LEU A 118 17.75 4.26 5.33
C LEU A 118 17.22 4.02 6.76
N THR A 119 16.89 2.78 7.12
CA THR A 119 16.26 2.43 8.41
C THR A 119 17.26 1.93 9.46
N TRP A 120 18.46 1.48 9.06
CA TRP A 120 19.47 0.97 10.00
C TRP A 120 19.90 1.99 11.09
N PRO A 121 19.99 3.33 10.83
CA PRO A 121 20.33 4.28 11.88
C PRO A 121 19.30 4.33 13.01
N LEU A 122 18.01 4.08 12.70
CA LEU A 122 16.93 4.00 13.71
C LEU A 122 17.16 2.86 14.71
N TRP A 123 17.75 1.75 14.24
CA TRP A 123 18.08 0.61 15.10
C TRP A 123 19.33 0.84 15.95
N LEU A 124 20.31 1.64 15.44
CA LEU A 124 21.50 1.98 16.20
C LEU A 124 21.28 3.11 17.22
N ALA A 125 20.34 4.00 16.97
CA ALA A 125 20.09 5.16 17.85
C ALA A 125 19.84 4.75 19.32
N PRO A 126 18.98 3.79 19.68
CA PRO A 126 18.79 3.39 21.07
C PRO A 126 20.04 2.76 21.68
N ILE A 127 20.83 2.01 20.93
CA ILE A 127 22.07 1.38 21.41
C ILE A 127 23.10 2.47 21.75
N LEU A 128 23.27 3.46 20.86
CA LEU A 128 24.15 4.61 21.08
C LEU A 128 23.72 5.43 22.30
N LEU A 129 22.41 5.71 22.43
CA LEU A 129 21.88 6.45 23.58
C LEU A 129 22.14 5.72 24.91
N LEU A 130 21.91 4.40 24.93
CA LEU A 130 22.20 3.57 26.11
C LEU A 130 23.70 3.56 26.42
N GLY A 131 24.56 3.46 25.41
CA GLY A 131 26.02 3.50 25.59
C GLY A 131 26.51 4.83 26.17
N VAL A 132 26.05 5.93 25.58
CA VAL A 132 26.41 7.30 26.05
C VAL A 132 25.83 7.55 27.45
N GLY A 133 24.57 7.21 27.68
CA GLY A 133 23.93 7.34 28.99
C GLY A 133 24.64 6.53 30.08
N GLY A 134 24.99 5.29 29.78
CA GLY A 134 25.76 4.43 30.69
C GLY A 134 27.14 4.97 30.99
N TRP A 135 27.84 5.51 29.96
CA TRP A 135 29.13 6.13 30.14
C TRP A 135 29.07 7.39 31.02
N ILE A 136 28.09 8.27 30.79
CA ILE A 136 27.84 9.45 31.62
C ILE A 136 27.52 9.07 33.05
N ALA A 137 26.60 8.12 33.25
CA ALA A 137 26.26 7.63 34.58
C ALA A 137 27.50 7.10 35.34
N ARG A 138 28.26 6.23 34.67
CA ARG A 138 29.49 5.68 35.25
C ARG A 138 30.51 6.75 35.61
N SER A 139 30.70 7.78 34.77
CA SER A 139 31.64 8.88 35.01
C SER A 139 31.17 9.73 36.18
N SER A 140 29.88 10.00 36.32
CA SER A 140 29.28 10.77 37.43
C SER A 140 29.43 10.07 38.77
N PHE A 141 29.20 8.77 38.83
CA PHE A 141 29.40 7.97 40.06
C PHE A 141 30.88 7.88 40.46
N ARG A 142 31.81 7.85 39.53
CA ARG A 142 33.22 7.86 39.83
C ARG A 142 33.68 9.21 40.45
N ARG A 143 33.12 10.35 39.99
CA ARG A 143 33.43 11.67 40.54
C ARG A 143 32.90 11.85 41.97
N ARG A 144 31.79 11.22 42.30
CA ARG A 144 31.14 11.33 43.62
C ARG A 144 31.83 10.48 44.71
N LYS A 145 32.71 9.52 44.33
CA LYS A 145 33.46 8.66 45.24
C LYS A 145 34.89 9.21 45.56
N ARG A 146 35.27 10.34 44.93
CA ARG A 146 36.49 11.09 45.27
C ARG A 146 36.14 12.32 46.08
#